data_55a823a2e0e106d70597bdfd7db0b372
#
_entry.id   55a823a2e0e106d70597bdfd7db0b372
#
_cell.length_a   1.000
_cell.length_b   1.000
_cell.length_c   1.000
_cell.angle_alpha   90.00
_cell.angle_beta   90.00
_cell.angle_gamma   90.00
#
_symmetry.space_group_name_H-M   'P 1'
#
loop_
_entity.id
_entity.type
_entity.pdbx_description
1 polymer ?
#
loop_
_entity_poly.entity_id
_entity_poly.type
_entity_poly.pdbx_seq_one_letter_code
_entity_poly.pdbx_strand_id
1 'polypeptide(L)'
;MSTYAVTYRYQASHDELAELRPAHRAWLQSLLEQGAMLASGPLGDFAGALLIFKATDEIELSALLDNDPFDIAGFISERVIEEWNPVFGPFN
;
A
#
# COMPACT_ATOMS: atom_id res chain seq x y z
N MET A 1 -5.72 16.62 -6.14
CA MET A 1 -5.41 15.20 -5.86
C MET A 1 -6.27 14.69 -4.73
N SER A 2 -6.72 13.47 -4.84
CA SER A 2 -7.51 12.81 -3.80
C SER A 2 -6.61 11.95 -2.91
N THR A 3 -7.08 11.69 -1.69
CA THR A 3 -6.44 10.77 -0.77
C THR A 3 -7.18 9.44 -0.80
N TYR A 4 -6.44 8.34 -0.79
CA TYR A 4 -6.99 6.99 -0.88
C TYR A 4 -6.48 6.13 0.25
N ALA A 5 -7.38 5.31 0.81
CA ALA A 5 -7.02 4.26 1.74
C ALA A 5 -6.96 2.95 0.97
N VAL A 6 -5.82 2.29 1.01
CA VAL A 6 -5.62 0.99 0.35
C VAL A 6 -5.44 -0.06 1.42
N THR A 7 -6.19 -1.15 1.31
CA THR A 7 -6.09 -2.28 2.22
C THR A 7 -5.66 -3.50 1.44
N TYR A 8 -4.61 -4.16 1.91
CA TYR A 8 -4.13 -5.44 1.37
C TYR A 8 -4.49 -6.59 2.29
N ARG A 9 -4.81 -7.74 1.72
CA ARG A 9 -4.81 -9.03 2.40
C ARG A 9 -3.80 -9.91 1.73
N TYR A 10 -2.97 -10.59 2.53
CA TYR A 10 -1.90 -11.43 2.01
C TYR A 10 -2.33 -12.88 1.91
N GLN A 11 -1.75 -13.61 0.94
CA GLN A 11 -1.93 -15.05 0.77
C GLN A 11 -0.60 -15.79 0.71
N ALA A 12 0.45 -15.19 1.25
CA ALA A 12 1.78 -15.76 1.32
C ALA A 12 2.10 -16.14 2.77
N SER A 13 3.07 -17.03 2.94
CA SER A 13 3.56 -17.39 4.28
C SER A 13 4.37 -16.24 4.88
N HIS A 14 4.56 -16.27 6.20
CA HIS A 14 5.41 -15.30 6.88
C HIS A 14 6.83 -15.30 6.33
N ASP A 15 7.37 -16.48 5.99
CA ASP A 15 8.71 -16.60 5.44
C ASP A 15 8.81 -15.98 4.05
N GLU A 16 7.82 -16.21 3.20
CA GLU A 16 7.77 -15.62 1.86
C GLU A 16 7.69 -14.09 1.93
N LEU A 17 6.85 -13.57 2.81
CA LEU A 17 6.73 -12.12 3.02
C LEU A 17 8.04 -11.54 3.56
N ALA A 18 8.67 -12.21 4.53
CA ALA A 18 9.92 -11.74 5.12
C ALA A 18 11.05 -11.67 4.09
N GLU A 19 11.12 -12.63 3.19
CA GLU A 19 12.15 -12.69 2.15
C GLU A 19 12.02 -11.51 1.16
N LEU A 20 10.80 -11.16 0.77
CA LEU A 20 10.55 -10.09 -0.19
C LEU A 20 10.37 -8.71 0.45
N ARG A 21 10.24 -8.65 1.77
CA ARG A 21 9.97 -7.40 2.50
C ARG A 21 10.99 -6.30 2.24
N PRO A 22 12.31 -6.56 2.12
CA PRO A 22 13.26 -5.49 1.81
C PRO A 22 12.94 -4.78 0.50
N ALA A 23 12.57 -5.51 -0.55
CA ALA A 23 12.19 -4.93 -1.84
C ALA A 23 10.89 -4.13 -1.73
N HIS A 24 9.91 -4.67 -1.01
CA HIS A 24 8.64 -3.99 -0.75
C HIS A 24 8.85 -2.67 0.00
N ARG A 25 9.67 -2.68 1.04
CA ARG A 25 9.99 -1.48 1.83
C ARG A 25 10.76 -0.43 1.03
N ALA A 26 11.67 -0.85 0.14
CA ALA A 26 12.39 0.06 -0.73
C ALA A 26 11.43 0.77 -1.69
N TRP A 27 10.46 0.05 -2.24
CA TRP A 27 9.42 0.62 -3.11
C TRP A 27 8.57 1.62 -2.33
N LEU A 28 8.12 1.27 -1.12
CA LEU A 28 7.33 2.17 -0.27
C LEU A 28 8.13 3.42 0.11
N GLN A 29 9.41 3.27 0.44
CA GLN A 29 10.28 4.40 0.82
C GLN A 29 10.40 5.40 -0.33
N SER A 30 10.55 4.92 -1.56
CA SER A 30 10.64 5.81 -2.72
C SER A 30 9.35 6.61 -2.94
N LEU A 31 8.19 5.97 -2.70
CA LEU A 31 6.90 6.65 -2.82
C LEU A 31 6.66 7.65 -1.70
N LEU A 32 7.14 7.34 -0.51
CA LEU A 32 7.08 8.26 0.63
C LEU A 32 7.90 9.52 0.33
N GLU A 33 9.11 9.35 -0.20
CA GLU A 33 9.99 10.47 -0.56
C GLU A 33 9.40 11.33 -1.67
N GLN A 34 8.67 10.73 -2.59
CA GLN A 34 8.00 11.45 -3.69
C GLN A 34 6.71 12.13 -3.24
N GLY A 35 6.23 11.86 -2.03
CA GLY A 35 4.96 12.38 -1.55
C GLY A 35 3.73 11.67 -2.08
N ALA A 36 3.89 10.58 -2.83
CA ALA A 36 2.77 9.80 -3.34
C ALA A 36 2.13 8.95 -2.25
N MET A 37 2.93 8.43 -1.33
CA MET A 37 2.44 7.68 -0.17
C MET A 37 2.64 8.51 1.10
N LEU A 38 1.62 8.56 1.94
CA LEU A 38 1.63 9.37 3.18
C LEU A 38 1.96 8.53 4.40
N ALA A 39 1.53 7.28 4.43
CA ALA A 39 1.73 6.37 5.54
C ALA A 39 1.46 4.94 5.10
N SER A 40 2.06 3.97 5.78
CA SER A 40 1.73 2.56 5.61
C SER A 40 2.11 1.79 6.87
N GLY A 41 1.47 0.65 7.07
CA GLY A 41 1.80 -0.24 8.17
C GLY A 41 1.06 -1.56 8.07
N PRO A 42 1.55 -2.60 8.77
CA PRO A 42 0.87 -3.88 8.78
C PRO A 42 -0.42 -3.85 9.59
N LEU A 43 -1.38 -4.68 9.17
CA LEU A 43 -2.62 -4.91 9.91
C LEU A 43 -2.47 -6.21 10.72
N GLY A 44 -2.80 -6.12 12.01
CA GLY A 44 -2.74 -7.27 12.90
C GLY A 44 -1.35 -7.92 12.90
N ASP A 45 -1.31 -9.24 12.71
CA ASP A 45 -0.07 -10.02 12.69
C ASP A 45 0.44 -10.20 11.26
N PHE A 46 0.63 -9.10 10.53
CA PHE A 46 1.09 -9.11 9.14
C PHE A 46 0.18 -9.88 8.19
N ALA A 47 -1.12 -9.99 8.52
CA ALA A 47 -2.11 -10.61 7.64
C ALA A 47 -2.45 -9.71 6.45
N GLY A 48 -2.11 -8.44 6.53
CA GLY A 48 -2.35 -7.45 5.49
C GLY A 48 -1.66 -6.14 5.82
N ALA A 49 -2.05 -5.09 5.13
CA ALA A 49 -1.49 -3.75 5.33
C ALA A 49 -2.53 -2.68 5.05
N LEU A 50 -2.34 -1.52 5.68
CA LEU A 50 -3.06 -0.30 5.37
C LEU A 50 -2.05 0.70 4.81
N LEU A 51 -2.37 1.30 3.66
CA LEU A 51 -1.53 2.29 3.00
C LEU A 51 -2.38 3.51 2.65
N ILE A 52 -1.83 4.69 2.87
CA ILE A 52 -2.51 5.95 2.54
C ILE A 52 -1.74 6.62 1.41
N PHE A 53 -2.43 6.89 0.31
CA PHE A 53 -1.84 7.45 -0.90
C PHE A 53 -2.52 8.75 -1.33
N LYS A 54 -1.78 9.56 -2.08
CA LYS A 54 -2.35 10.65 -2.89
C LYS A 54 -2.22 10.27 -4.35
N ALA A 55 -3.29 10.48 -5.10
CA ALA A 55 -3.29 10.22 -6.54
C ALA A 55 -4.34 11.11 -7.21
N THR A 56 -4.22 11.29 -8.52
CA THR A 56 -5.16 12.05 -9.32
C THR A 56 -6.52 11.35 -9.34
N ASP A 57 -6.49 10.02 -9.51
CA ASP A 57 -7.69 9.18 -9.53
C ASP A 57 -7.32 7.73 -9.18
N GLU A 58 -8.32 6.88 -9.09
CA GLU A 58 -8.14 5.47 -8.74
C GLU A 58 -7.39 4.70 -9.83
N ILE A 59 -7.54 5.09 -11.08
CA ILE A 59 -6.86 4.44 -12.21
C ILE A 59 -5.35 4.62 -12.10
N GLU A 60 -4.90 5.85 -11.84
CA GLU A 60 -3.49 6.16 -11.62
C GLU A 60 -2.94 5.37 -10.43
N LEU A 61 -3.68 5.35 -9.32
CA LEU A 61 -3.27 4.64 -8.12
C LEU A 61 -3.17 3.13 -8.36
N SER A 62 -4.15 2.55 -9.07
CA SER A 62 -4.14 1.12 -9.39
C SER A 62 -2.91 0.75 -10.21
N ALA A 63 -2.57 1.56 -11.20
CA ALA A 63 -1.36 1.35 -12.00
C ALA A 63 -0.08 1.42 -11.16
N LEU A 64 -0.03 2.35 -10.20
CA LEU A 64 1.09 2.46 -9.28
C LEU A 64 1.23 1.22 -8.39
N LEU A 65 0.11 0.75 -7.84
CA LEU A 65 0.09 -0.43 -6.97
C LEU A 65 0.49 -1.72 -7.68
N ASP A 66 0.27 -1.79 -8.99
CA ASP A 66 0.69 -2.95 -9.80
C ASP A 66 2.21 -3.14 -9.80
N ASN A 67 2.98 -2.14 -9.42
CA ASN A 67 4.43 -2.21 -9.31
C ASN A 67 4.93 -2.63 -7.92
N ASP A 68 4.03 -2.83 -6.96
CA ASP A 68 4.41 -3.32 -5.63
C ASP A 68 5.04 -4.71 -5.78
N PRO A 69 6.27 -4.93 -5.27
CA PRO A 69 6.90 -6.26 -5.31
C PRO A 69 6.01 -7.38 -4.75
N PHE A 70 5.22 -7.11 -3.73
CA PHE A 70 4.29 -8.08 -3.17
C PHE A 70 3.15 -8.43 -4.15
N ASP A 71 2.69 -7.45 -4.92
CA ASP A 71 1.65 -7.68 -5.92
C ASP A 71 2.21 -8.46 -7.11
N ILE A 72 3.39 -8.08 -7.58
CA ILE A 72 4.08 -8.78 -8.69
C ILE A 72 4.32 -10.25 -8.34
N ALA A 73 4.67 -10.54 -7.08
CA ALA A 73 4.91 -11.90 -6.61
C ALA A 73 3.62 -12.72 -6.39
N GLY A 74 2.45 -12.08 -6.49
CA GLY A 74 1.18 -12.76 -6.25
C GLY A 74 0.87 -13.01 -4.78
N PHE A 75 1.46 -12.22 -3.88
CA PHE A 75 1.28 -12.38 -2.43
C PHE A 75 0.03 -11.67 -1.88
N ILE A 76 -0.64 -10.87 -2.71
CA ILE A 76 -1.81 -10.09 -2.29
C ILE A 76 -3.07 -10.78 -2.83
N SER A 77 -3.90 -11.31 -1.93
CA SER A 77 -5.15 -11.98 -2.29
C SER A 77 -6.28 -10.99 -2.53
N GLU A 78 -6.24 -9.85 -1.84
CA GLU A 78 -7.28 -8.83 -1.92
C GLU A 78 -6.63 -7.46 -1.81
N ARG A 79 -7.03 -6.56 -2.71
CA ARG A 79 -6.56 -5.18 -2.74
C ARG A 79 -7.80 -4.29 -2.87
N VAL A 80 -8.11 -3.54 -1.82
CA VAL A 80 -9.26 -2.64 -1.78
C VAL A 80 -8.75 -1.21 -1.82
N ILE A 81 -9.28 -0.42 -2.76
CA ILE A 81 -8.95 0.99 -2.92
C ILE A 81 -10.22 1.78 -2.64
N GLU A 82 -10.16 2.68 -1.66
CA GLU A 82 -11.29 3.55 -1.32
C GLU A 82 -10.82 4.99 -1.23
N GLU A 83 -11.54 5.91 -1.85
CA GLU A 83 -11.28 7.31 -1.63
C GLU A 83 -11.58 7.63 -0.17
N TRP A 84 -10.65 8.30 0.49
CA TRP A 84 -10.75 8.63 1.89
C TRP A 84 -10.66 10.13 2.07
N ASN A 85 -11.59 10.67 2.82
CA ASN A 85 -11.67 12.09 3.09
C ASN A 85 -11.38 12.35 4.57
N PRO A 86 -10.10 12.43 4.98
CA PRO A 86 -9.75 12.60 6.39
C PRO A 86 -10.21 13.98 6.89
N VAL A 87 -10.96 13.96 7.97
CA VAL A 87 -11.53 15.20 8.56
C VAL A 87 -10.67 15.66 9.73
N PHE A 88 -10.18 14.75 10.54
CA PHE A 88 -9.31 15.01 11.68
C PHE A 88 -8.01 14.25 11.54
N GLY A 89 -6.92 14.84 12.03
CA GLY A 89 -5.62 14.18 12.07
C GLY A 89 -4.63 14.76 11.06
N PRO A 90 -3.48 14.08 10.90
CA PRO A 90 -2.35 14.64 10.14
C PRO A 90 -2.53 14.59 8.61
N PHE A 91 -3.56 13.92 8.09
CA PHE A 91 -3.72 13.73 6.64
C PHE A 91 -4.80 14.64 6.03
N ASN A 92 -5.46 15.45 6.82
CA ASN A 92 -6.48 16.37 6.31
C ASN A 92 -5.88 17.68 5.82
#